data_fb8e2a2f12aa774e554a7250027593ba
#
_entry.id   fb8e2a2f12aa774e554a7250027593ba
#
_cell.length_a   1.000
_cell.length_b   1.000
_cell.length_c   1.000
_cell.angle_alpha   90.00
_cell.angle_beta   90.00
_cell.angle_gamma   90.00
#
_symmetry.space_group_name_H-M   'P 1'
#
loop_
_entity.id
_entity.type
_entity.pdbx_description
1 polymer ?
#
loop_
_entity_poly.entity_id
_entity_poly.type
_entity_poly.pdbx_seq_one_letter_code
_entity_poly.pdbx_strand_id
1 'polypeptide(L)'
;VMTTHVTLRSFSEKSDNGYYPIATFSHDLTTKLLKEKLGFKGAVVTDALIMGGMATGDIVAETVQAFAAGADLLLWPPIEAADAICEKLENGEIPMSRLDDALERIEKMRTFREKALAEKSFEKPSAERADELARATIKESTIILKDESNMLPISTEKYKKILILEACDDAERDSCRLIKERLENEGFSADVEHDIYDASSRVCWQDDIDELQAKYDLVIVNLSAEDAFWTEPYMLVWASHLFKKEKKIIINWGSDYLADDYFPEEKTIIQCGNPICEYSADCVAELLVKQI
;
A
#
# COMPACT_ATOMS: atom_id res chain seq x y z
N VAL A 1 -20.03 6.62 7.38
CA VAL A 1 -19.44 5.30 7.56
C VAL A 1 -19.04 4.76 6.21
N MET A 2 -17.85 4.16 6.08
CA MET A 2 -17.40 3.44 4.89
C MET A 2 -17.66 1.94 5.09
N THR A 3 -18.25 1.28 4.10
CA THR A 3 -18.40 -0.17 4.11
C THR A 3 -17.06 -0.83 3.76
N THR A 4 -16.96 -2.14 3.98
CA THR A 4 -15.77 -2.91 3.66
C THR A 4 -16.14 -4.15 2.85
N HIS A 5 -15.21 -4.63 2.01
CA HIS A 5 -15.40 -5.80 1.16
C HIS A 5 -15.11 -7.11 1.91
N VAL A 6 -15.48 -7.18 3.18
CA VAL A 6 -15.36 -8.39 4.00
C VAL A 6 -16.72 -8.98 4.34
N THR A 7 -16.74 -10.27 4.61
CA THR A 7 -17.95 -11.03 4.96
C THR A 7 -18.13 -11.15 6.47
N LEU A 8 -19.30 -10.81 6.97
CA LEU A 8 -19.69 -10.95 8.38
C LEU A 8 -20.78 -12.03 8.52
N ARG A 9 -20.36 -13.29 8.66
CA ARG A 9 -21.26 -14.44 8.66
C ARG A 9 -22.36 -14.40 9.71
N SER A 10 -22.09 -13.79 10.86
CA SER A 10 -23.05 -13.69 11.98
C SER A 10 -24.21 -12.73 11.71
N PHE A 11 -24.13 -11.91 10.66
CA PHE A 11 -25.13 -10.88 10.34
C PHE A 11 -25.65 -10.95 8.90
N SER A 12 -25.27 -11.96 8.15
CA SER A 12 -25.71 -12.10 6.76
C SER A 12 -26.25 -13.51 6.54
N GLU A 13 -27.34 -13.59 5.81
CA GLU A 13 -27.83 -14.85 5.26
C GLU A 13 -27.03 -15.22 4.01
N LYS A 14 -26.95 -16.51 3.73
CA LYS A 14 -26.35 -16.98 2.49
C LYS A 14 -27.22 -16.56 1.30
N SER A 15 -26.58 -16.10 0.25
CA SER A 15 -27.22 -15.92 -1.05
C SER A 15 -27.56 -17.28 -1.70
N ASP A 16 -28.36 -17.24 -2.76
CA ASP A 16 -28.83 -18.45 -3.47
C ASP A 16 -27.69 -19.32 -4.01
N ASN A 17 -26.53 -18.73 -4.28
CA ASN A 17 -25.30 -19.43 -4.67
C ASN A 17 -24.54 -20.05 -3.50
N GLY A 18 -25.04 -19.95 -2.26
CA GLY A 18 -24.49 -20.56 -1.06
C GLY A 18 -23.37 -19.76 -0.37
N TYR A 19 -22.99 -18.59 -0.88
CA TYR A 19 -21.99 -17.72 -0.29
C TYR A 19 -22.61 -16.62 0.58
N TYR A 20 -21.87 -16.16 1.57
CA TYR A 20 -22.27 -14.99 2.34
C TYR A 20 -21.86 -13.71 1.58
N PRO A 21 -22.75 -12.73 1.44
CA PRO A 21 -22.39 -11.46 0.81
C PRO A 21 -21.35 -10.71 1.62
N ILE A 22 -20.50 -9.97 0.95
CA ILE A 22 -19.63 -8.96 1.60
C ILE A 22 -20.49 -7.85 2.18
N ALA A 23 -19.96 -7.14 3.18
CA ALA A 23 -20.69 -6.08 3.88
C ALA A 23 -21.23 -5.01 2.93
N THR A 24 -20.49 -4.66 1.88
CA THR A 24 -20.88 -3.69 0.84
C THR A 24 -22.16 -4.10 0.11
N PHE A 25 -22.42 -5.40 -0.06
CA PHE A 25 -23.62 -5.93 -0.73
C PHE A 25 -24.73 -6.38 0.23
N SER A 26 -24.49 -6.25 1.53
CA SER A 26 -25.40 -6.76 2.53
C SER A 26 -26.41 -5.68 2.96
N HIS A 27 -27.65 -5.81 2.50
CA HIS A 27 -28.76 -5.00 2.97
C HIS A 27 -28.97 -5.17 4.49
N ASP A 28 -28.75 -6.39 5.02
CA ASP A 28 -28.90 -6.66 6.44
C ASP A 28 -27.90 -5.89 7.30
N LEU A 29 -26.67 -5.75 6.82
CA LEU A 29 -25.64 -4.97 7.52
C LEU A 29 -25.82 -3.46 7.31
N THR A 30 -25.97 -3.04 6.06
CA THR A 30 -25.91 -1.61 5.71
C THR A 30 -27.23 -0.91 6.03
N THR A 31 -28.34 -1.51 5.71
CA THR A 31 -29.66 -0.92 5.95
C THR A 31 -30.23 -1.36 7.29
N LYS A 32 -30.52 -2.65 7.49
CA LYS A 32 -31.25 -3.09 8.69
C LYS A 32 -30.44 -2.90 9.98
N LEU A 33 -29.15 -3.27 9.98
CA LEU A 33 -28.35 -3.12 11.20
C LEU A 33 -27.92 -1.68 11.38
N LEU A 34 -27.16 -1.08 10.43
CA LEU A 34 -26.52 0.21 10.62
C LEU A 34 -27.55 1.36 10.62
N LYS A 35 -28.40 1.45 9.57
CA LYS A 35 -29.31 2.59 9.42
C LYS A 35 -30.54 2.48 10.33
N GLU A 36 -31.18 1.30 10.39
CA GLU A 36 -32.43 1.12 11.12
C GLU A 36 -32.19 0.80 12.59
N LYS A 37 -31.54 -0.34 12.92
CA LYS A 37 -31.40 -0.81 14.28
C LYS A 37 -30.47 0.06 15.13
N LEU A 38 -29.31 0.48 14.57
CA LEU A 38 -28.35 1.36 15.25
C LEU A 38 -28.70 2.82 15.07
N GLY A 39 -29.62 3.16 14.20
CA GLY A 39 -30.12 4.51 14.00
C GLY A 39 -29.10 5.48 13.36
N PHE A 40 -28.15 4.98 12.58
CA PHE A 40 -27.15 5.83 11.94
C PHE A 40 -27.80 6.79 10.93
N LYS A 41 -27.58 8.08 11.10
CA LYS A 41 -28.22 9.15 10.31
C LYS A 41 -27.30 9.80 9.27
N GLY A 42 -26.01 9.47 9.27
CA GLY A 42 -25.05 9.96 8.29
C GLY A 42 -25.11 9.21 6.96
N ALA A 43 -24.30 9.64 5.99
CA ALA A 43 -24.15 8.96 4.72
C ALA A 43 -23.27 7.70 4.85
N VAL A 44 -23.60 6.69 4.09
CA VAL A 44 -22.79 5.48 3.94
C VAL A 44 -22.09 5.51 2.58
N VAL A 45 -20.79 5.36 2.57
CA VAL A 45 -19.97 5.28 1.36
C VAL A 45 -19.39 3.87 1.21
N THR A 46 -19.27 3.38 0.01
CA THR A 46 -18.54 2.13 -0.25
C THR A 46 -17.03 2.36 -0.07
N ASP A 47 -16.28 1.31 0.18
CA ASP A 47 -14.87 1.29 -0.20
C ASP A 47 -14.74 1.25 -1.73
N ALA A 48 -13.53 1.33 -2.26
CA ALA A 48 -13.28 1.41 -3.70
C ALA A 48 -13.84 0.19 -4.45
N LEU A 49 -14.78 0.44 -5.37
CA LEU A 49 -15.47 -0.62 -6.10
C LEU A 49 -14.60 -1.37 -7.12
N ILE A 50 -13.38 -0.88 -7.34
CA ILE A 50 -12.37 -1.53 -8.19
C ILE A 50 -11.46 -2.51 -7.43
N MET A 51 -11.64 -2.65 -6.11
CA MET A 51 -10.80 -3.54 -5.31
C MET A 51 -11.11 -5.02 -5.61
N GLY A 52 -10.06 -5.86 -5.52
CA GLY A 52 -10.17 -7.29 -5.80
C GLY A 52 -11.19 -8.06 -4.95
N GLY A 53 -11.55 -7.54 -3.76
CA GLY A 53 -12.62 -8.11 -2.92
C GLY A 53 -14.02 -8.00 -3.52
N MET A 54 -14.19 -7.23 -4.61
CA MET A 54 -15.43 -7.04 -5.36
C MET A 54 -15.57 -8.02 -6.54
N ALA A 55 -14.52 -8.72 -6.89
CA ALA A 55 -14.34 -9.41 -8.17
C ALA A 55 -15.34 -10.55 -8.44
N THR A 56 -16.59 -10.23 -8.75
CA THR A 56 -17.53 -11.16 -9.43
C THR A 56 -17.38 -11.09 -10.95
N GLY A 57 -16.67 -10.07 -11.47
CA GLY A 57 -16.42 -9.84 -12.90
C GLY A 57 -17.42 -8.89 -13.59
N ASP A 58 -18.42 -8.37 -12.90
CA ASP A 58 -19.37 -7.37 -13.42
C ASP A 58 -19.48 -6.19 -12.44
N ILE A 59 -18.58 -5.25 -12.59
CA ILE A 59 -18.49 -4.07 -11.72
C ILE A 59 -19.74 -3.17 -11.79
N VAL A 60 -20.48 -3.17 -12.91
CA VAL A 60 -21.73 -2.42 -13.03
C VAL A 60 -22.79 -3.05 -12.15
N ALA A 61 -23.00 -4.37 -12.26
CA ALA A 61 -23.95 -5.10 -11.41
C ALA A 61 -23.59 -5.00 -9.93
N GLU A 62 -22.30 -5.09 -9.57
CA GLU A 62 -21.79 -4.91 -8.22
C GLU A 62 -22.12 -3.52 -7.66
N THR A 63 -21.92 -2.48 -8.47
CA THR A 63 -22.24 -1.09 -8.09
C THR A 63 -23.74 -0.92 -7.84
N VAL A 64 -24.60 -1.47 -8.71
CA VAL A 64 -26.05 -1.48 -8.52
C VAL A 64 -26.45 -2.18 -7.22
N GLN A 65 -25.83 -3.33 -6.94
CA GLN A 65 -26.08 -4.10 -5.72
C GLN A 65 -25.64 -3.34 -4.46
N ALA A 66 -24.50 -2.67 -4.47
CA ALA A 66 -24.04 -1.83 -3.36
C ALA A 66 -25.02 -0.68 -3.08
N PHE A 67 -25.53 0.00 -4.12
CA PHE A 67 -26.56 1.01 -3.99
C PHE A 67 -27.86 0.45 -3.40
N ALA A 68 -28.33 -0.67 -3.92
CA ALA A 68 -29.53 -1.33 -3.43
C ALA A 68 -29.39 -1.80 -1.97
N ALA A 69 -28.21 -2.25 -1.55
CA ALA A 69 -27.91 -2.66 -0.18
C ALA A 69 -27.93 -1.50 0.82
N GLY A 70 -27.80 -0.25 0.38
CA GLY A 70 -27.91 0.91 1.24
C GLY A 70 -26.73 1.88 1.21
N ALA A 71 -25.76 1.71 0.33
CA ALA A 71 -24.71 2.70 0.13
C ALA A 71 -25.28 3.98 -0.50
N ASP A 72 -24.95 5.14 0.05
CA ASP A 72 -25.44 6.44 -0.40
C ASP A 72 -24.45 7.11 -1.34
N LEU A 73 -23.17 6.79 -1.20
CA LEU A 73 -22.04 7.24 -2.01
C LEU A 73 -21.29 6.02 -2.52
N LEU A 74 -20.92 6.05 -3.77
CA LEU A 74 -20.23 4.96 -4.47
C LEU A 74 -18.83 5.45 -4.84
N LEU A 75 -17.77 4.78 -4.38
CA LEU A 75 -16.40 5.19 -4.60
C LEU A 75 -15.84 4.47 -5.83
N TRP A 76 -15.42 5.25 -6.82
CA TRP A 76 -14.89 4.80 -8.11
C TRP A 76 -15.83 3.83 -8.88
N PRO A 77 -17.11 4.19 -9.06
CA PRO A 77 -18.00 3.40 -9.86
C PRO A 77 -17.66 3.55 -11.35
N PRO A 78 -17.91 2.55 -12.21
CA PRO A 78 -17.91 2.76 -13.65
C PRO A 78 -19.03 3.74 -14.04
N ILE A 79 -18.84 4.51 -15.10
CA ILE A 79 -19.80 5.54 -15.51
C ILE A 79 -21.15 4.94 -15.92
N GLU A 80 -21.13 3.75 -16.47
CA GLU A 80 -22.30 2.98 -16.91
C GLU A 80 -23.21 2.58 -15.74
N ALA A 81 -22.69 2.53 -14.52
CA ALA A 81 -23.46 2.17 -13.35
C ALA A 81 -24.57 3.19 -13.04
N ALA A 82 -24.41 4.45 -13.43
CA ALA A 82 -25.44 5.47 -13.26
C ALA A 82 -26.71 5.12 -14.05
N ASP A 83 -26.55 4.76 -15.33
CA ASP A 83 -27.66 4.38 -16.19
C ASP A 83 -28.31 3.08 -15.70
N ALA A 84 -27.50 2.11 -15.27
CA ALA A 84 -28.01 0.85 -14.73
C ALA A 84 -28.82 1.06 -13.43
N ILE A 85 -28.38 1.94 -12.54
CA ILE A 85 -29.16 2.30 -11.32
C ILE A 85 -30.47 3.00 -11.71
N CYS A 86 -30.44 3.94 -12.67
CA CYS A 86 -31.64 4.61 -13.15
C CYS A 86 -32.67 3.61 -13.73
N GLU A 87 -32.20 2.67 -14.56
CA GLU A 87 -33.05 1.61 -15.10
C GLU A 87 -33.73 0.79 -13.98
N LYS A 88 -32.99 0.39 -12.94
CA LYS A 88 -33.53 -0.38 -11.80
C LYS A 88 -34.49 0.42 -10.94
N LEU A 89 -34.33 1.73 -10.85
CA LEU A 89 -35.29 2.63 -10.20
C LEU A 89 -36.56 2.80 -11.03
N GLU A 90 -36.45 3.00 -12.35
CA GLU A 90 -37.58 3.20 -13.26
C GLU A 90 -38.46 1.96 -13.39
N ASN A 91 -37.87 0.78 -13.43
CA ASN A 91 -38.62 -0.48 -13.53
C ASN A 91 -39.12 -1.00 -12.15
N GLY A 92 -38.76 -0.32 -11.04
CA GLY A 92 -39.22 -0.63 -9.68
C GLY A 92 -38.48 -1.79 -9.00
N GLU A 93 -37.39 -2.30 -9.57
CA GLU A 93 -36.55 -3.31 -8.90
C GLU A 93 -35.84 -2.69 -7.67
N ILE A 94 -35.46 -1.42 -7.76
CA ILE A 94 -35.01 -0.63 -6.61
C ILE A 94 -36.08 0.42 -6.34
N PRO A 95 -36.62 0.50 -5.11
CA PRO A 95 -37.63 1.48 -4.79
C PRO A 95 -37.08 2.92 -4.82
N MET A 96 -37.84 3.87 -5.35
CA MET A 96 -37.44 5.30 -5.37
C MET A 96 -37.09 5.84 -3.99
N SER A 97 -37.73 5.32 -2.93
CA SER A 97 -37.37 5.69 -1.54
C SER A 97 -35.91 5.41 -1.17
N ARG A 98 -35.23 4.48 -1.90
CA ARG A 98 -33.82 4.23 -1.70
C ARG A 98 -32.97 5.42 -2.20
N LEU A 99 -33.35 5.99 -3.34
CA LEU A 99 -32.73 7.20 -3.87
C LEU A 99 -32.99 8.41 -2.95
N ASP A 100 -34.23 8.57 -2.52
CA ASP A 100 -34.61 9.65 -1.61
C ASP A 100 -33.82 9.60 -0.30
N ASP A 101 -33.66 8.41 0.31
CA ASP A 101 -32.85 8.24 1.53
C ASP A 101 -31.36 8.60 1.28
N ALA A 102 -30.79 8.22 0.12
CA ALA A 102 -29.42 8.57 -0.23
C ALA A 102 -29.24 10.09 -0.36
N LEU A 103 -30.12 10.73 -1.12
CA LEU A 103 -30.07 12.17 -1.35
C LEU A 103 -30.24 12.97 -0.05
N GLU A 104 -31.17 12.56 0.83
CA GLU A 104 -31.34 13.20 2.14
C GLU A 104 -30.08 13.11 2.99
N ARG A 105 -29.42 11.95 3.02
CA ARG A 105 -28.18 11.75 3.78
C ARG A 105 -27.00 12.55 3.22
N ILE A 106 -26.89 12.60 1.91
CA ILE A 106 -25.86 13.40 1.22
C ILE A 106 -26.08 14.90 1.51
N GLU A 107 -27.32 15.38 1.49
CA GLU A 107 -27.63 16.77 1.77
C GLU A 107 -27.30 17.15 3.23
N LYS A 108 -27.62 16.26 4.17
CA LYS A 108 -27.20 16.44 5.59
C LYS A 108 -25.68 16.52 5.72
N MET A 109 -24.95 15.69 5.00
CA MET A 109 -23.48 15.71 4.99
C MET A 109 -22.92 17.02 4.40
N ARG A 110 -23.50 17.52 3.30
CA ARG A 110 -23.15 18.82 2.70
C ARG A 110 -23.39 19.98 3.68
N THR A 111 -24.57 20.01 4.30
CA THR A 111 -24.92 21.01 5.30
C THR A 111 -23.96 20.99 6.50
N PHE A 112 -23.60 19.79 6.99
CA PHE A 112 -22.61 19.65 8.05
C PHE A 112 -21.25 20.22 7.64
N ARG A 113 -20.79 19.89 6.42
CA ARG A 113 -19.53 20.42 5.89
C ARG A 113 -19.54 21.95 5.79
N GLU A 114 -20.63 22.53 5.27
CA GLU A 114 -20.76 23.98 5.15
C GLU A 114 -20.71 24.69 6.50
N LYS A 115 -21.41 24.18 7.51
CA LYS A 115 -21.34 24.69 8.89
C LYS A 115 -19.93 24.56 9.45
N ALA A 116 -19.30 23.41 9.35
CA ALA A 116 -17.94 23.19 9.83
C ALA A 116 -16.92 24.11 9.15
N LEU A 117 -17.10 24.42 7.86
CA LEU A 117 -16.25 25.37 7.14
C LEU A 117 -16.50 26.83 7.55
N ALA A 118 -17.75 27.18 7.86
CA ALA A 118 -18.10 28.54 8.33
C ALA A 118 -17.61 28.81 9.76
N GLU A 119 -17.61 27.81 10.63
CA GLU A 119 -17.14 27.87 12.01
C GLU A 119 -15.62 27.76 12.17
N LYS A 120 -14.88 27.79 11.08
CA LYS A 120 -13.45 27.46 11.02
C LYS A 120 -12.62 28.43 11.86
N SER A 121 -12.10 27.94 12.97
CA SER A 121 -11.06 28.57 13.80
C SER A 121 -9.68 27.91 13.68
N PHE A 122 -9.46 27.06 12.66
CA PHE A 122 -8.18 26.39 12.49
C PHE A 122 -7.20 27.31 11.78
N GLU A 123 -6.12 27.65 12.44
CA GLU A 123 -4.93 28.13 11.76
C GLU A 123 -4.35 26.94 10.98
N LYS A 124 -4.18 27.11 9.66
CA LYS A 124 -3.43 26.12 8.89
C LYS A 124 -1.99 26.13 9.40
N PRO A 125 -1.40 24.96 9.66
CA PRO A 125 0.03 24.92 9.96
C PRO A 125 0.80 25.56 8.81
N SER A 126 1.87 26.28 9.12
CA SER A 126 2.74 26.82 8.10
C SER A 126 3.39 25.68 7.29
N ALA A 127 3.83 25.97 6.08
CA ALA A 127 4.54 24.98 5.25
C ALA A 127 5.80 24.48 5.97
N GLU A 128 6.51 25.35 6.68
CA GLU A 128 7.69 25.02 7.47
C GLU A 128 7.34 24.03 8.58
N ARG A 129 6.23 24.26 9.31
CA ARG A 129 5.79 23.33 10.35
C ARG A 129 5.37 21.98 9.81
N ALA A 130 4.73 21.94 8.64
CA ALA A 130 4.37 20.70 7.96
C ALA A 130 5.64 19.92 7.53
N ASP A 131 6.63 20.61 6.97
CA ASP A 131 7.91 20.00 6.58
C ASP A 131 8.69 19.49 7.80
N GLU A 132 8.76 20.25 8.90
CA GLU A 132 9.38 19.78 10.15
C GLU A 132 8.75 18.48 10.65
N LEU A 133 7.42 18.41 10.67
CA LEU A 133 6.70 17.21 11.12
C LEU A 133 6.93 16.02 10.20
N ALA A 134 6.91 16.26 8.88
CA ALA A 134 7.19 15.21 7.89
C ALA A 134 8.61 14.66 8.07
N ARG A 135 9.62 15.53 8.20
CA ARG A 135 11.02 15.12 8.44
C ARG A 135 11.18 14.37 9.76
N ALA A 136 10.58 14.86 10.85
CA ALA A 136 10.62 14.16 12.13
C ALA A 136 10.00 12.77 12.02
N THR A 137 8.87 12.63 11.36
CA THR A 137 8.20 11.34 11.15
C THR A 137 9.06 10.38 10.33
N ILE A 138 9.62 10.85 9.21
CA ILE A 138 10.53 10.05 8.37
C ILE A 138 11.73 9.57 9.18
N LYS A 139 12.36 10.48 9.93
CA LYS A 139 13.54 10.16 10.72
C LYS A 139 13.25 9.13 11.81
N GLU A 140 12.16 9.29 12.54
CA GLU A 140 11.78 8.37 13.63
C GLU A 140 11.30 7.01 13.12
N SER A 141 10.75 6.95 11.90
CA SER A 141 10.31 5.70 11.28
C SER A 141 11.40 4.98 10.46
N THR A 142 12.55 5.64 10.22
CA THR A 142 13.70 5.00 9.55
C THR A 142 14.62 4.41 10.60
N ILE A 143 14.58 3.08 10.74
CA ILE A 143 15.24 2.35 11.83
C ILE A 143 15.97 1.11 11.34
N ILE A 144 16.95 0.66 12.11
CA ILE A 144 17.52 -0.68 11.96
C ILE A 144 16.55 -1.67 12.60
N LEU A 145 15.82 -2.44 11.77
CA LEU A 145 14.89 -3.45 12.24
C LEU A 145 15.63 -4.69 12.76
N LYS A 146 16.66 -5.12 12.04
CA LYS A 146 17.56 -6.22 12.40
C LYS A 146 19.02 -5.88 12.04
N ASP A 147 19.96 -6.27 12.83
CA ASP A 147 21.40 -6.35 12.49
C ASP A 147 22.11 -7.44 13.31
N GLU A 148 21.63 -8.68 13.19
CA GLU A 148 22.19 -9.85 13.91
C GLU A 148 23.62 -10.19 13.47
N SER A 149 24.01 -9.75 12.28
CA SER A 149 25.37 -9.97 11.73
C SER A 149 26.36 -8.87 12.06
N ASN A 150 25.93 -7.82 12.75
CA ASN A 150 26.75 -6.62 13.04
C ASN A 150 27.40 -6.07 11.75
N MET A 151 26.60 -5.92 10.70
CA MET A 151 27.06 -5.40 9.41
C MET A 151 27.12 -3.87 9.40
N LEU A 152 26.28 -3.23 10.17
CA LEU A 152 26.15 -1.78 10.23
C LEU A 152 27.03 -1.18 11.34
N PRO A 153 27.65 -0.02 11.11
CA PRO A 153 27.71 0.67 9.83
C PRO A 153 28.67 0.00 8.85
N ILE A 154 28.36 0.12 7.56
CA ILE A 154 29.27 -0.34 6.52
C ILE A 154 30.45 0.64 6.35
N SER A 155 31.61 0.13 5.94
CA SER A 155 32.80 0.95 5.67
C SER A 155 33.45 0.60 4.34
N THR A 156 34.10 1.57 3.71
CA THR A 156 34.83 1.40 2.45
C THR A 156 36.08 0.51 2.60
N GLU A 157 36.55 0.28 3.83
CA GLU A 157 37.62 -0.66 4.12
C GLU A 157 37.18 -2.11 3.95
N LYS A 158 35.91 -2.40 4.32
CA LYS A 158 35.33 -3.74 4.26
C LYS A 158 34.54 -4.01 2.98
N TYR A 159 33.81 -2.99 2.51
CA TYR A 159 32.91 -3.10 1.37
C TYR A 159 33.20 -1.97 0.36
N LYS A 160 33.97 -2.26 -0.69
CA LYS A 160 34.31 -1.24 -1.69
C LYS A 160 33.30 -1.19 -2.83
N LYS A 161 32.82 -2.35 -3.25
CA LYS A 161 31.94 -2.50 -4.40
C LYS A 161 30.61 -3.07 -3.96
N ILE A 162 29.55 -2.28 -4.12
CA ILE A 162 28.19 -2.59 -3.68
C ILE A 162 27.29 -2.80 -4.90
N LEU A 163 26.48 -3.86 -4.88
CA LEU A 163 25.40 -4.06 -5.80
C LEU A 163 24.09 -3.64 -5.12
N ILE A 164 23.33 -2.77 -5.75
CA ILE A 164 21.97 -2.42 -5.35
C ILE A 164 21.00 -3.14 -6.29
N LEU A 165 20.21 -4.04 -5.74
CA LEU A 165 19.15 -4.74 -6.45
C LEU A 165 17.85 -3.96 -6.29
N GLU A 166 17.27 -3.53 -7.41
CA GLU A 166 15.98 -2.86 -7.40
C GLU A 166 14.86 -3.89 -7.33
N ALA A 167 14.21 -3.97 -6.18
CA ALA A 167 13.03 -4.79 -5.93
C ALA A 167 11.83 -3.87 -5.67
N CYS A 168 11.45 -3.07 -6.68
CA CYS A 168 10.35 -2.11 -6.58
C CYS A 168 9.46 -2.19 -7.84
N ASP A 169 8.23 -1.69 -7.72
CA ASP A 169 7.41 -1.43 -8.88
C ASP A 169 7.86 -0.14 -9.61
N ASP A 170 7.41 0.02 -10.85
CA ASP A 170 7.94 1.06 -11.79
C ASP A 170 7.86 2.51 -11.29
N ALA A 171 7.01 2.79 -10.29
CA ALA A 171 6.78 4.14 -9.80
C ALA A 171 7.89 4.67 -8.87
N GLU A 172 8.75 3.80 -8.33
CA GLU A 172 9.63 4.14 -7.22
C GLU A 172 11.14 3.93 -7.49
N ARG A 173 11.50 3.87 -8.77
CA ARG A 173 12.90 3.67 -9.22
C ARG A 173 13.91 4.69 -8.70
N ASP A 174 13.44 5.84 -8.25
CA ASP A 174 14.30 6.88 -7.68
C ASP A 174 15.01 6.46 -6.39
N SER A 175 14.46 5.51 -5.62
CA SER A 175 15.07 5.09 -4.36
C SER A 175 16.46 4.47 -4.56
N CYS A 176 16.64 3.63 -5.57
CA CYS A 176 17.94 3.03 -5.89
C CYS A 176 18.96 4.08 -6.32
N ARG A 177 18.55 5.04 -7.15
CA ARG A 177 19.40 6.16 -7.57
C ARG A 177 19.83 7.00 -6.36
N LEU A 178 18.88 7.34 -5.48
CA LEU A 178 19.14 8.13 -4.30
C LEU A 178 20.13 7.44 -3.35
N ILE A 179 19.93 6.15 -3.06
CA ILE A 179 20.84 5.37 -2.21
C ILE A 179 22.23 5.26 -2.86
N LYS A 180 22.30 4.99 -4.16
CA LYS A 180 23.57 4.95 -4.90
C LYS A 180 24.35 6.26 -4.74
N GLU A 181 23.71 7.39 -5.02
CA GLU A 181 24.35 8.71 -4.93
C GLU A 181 24.93 8.98 -3.52
N ARG A 182 24.20 8.59 -2.45
CA ARG A 182 24.70 8.74 -1.08
C ARG A 182 25.91 7.86 -0.80
N LEU A 183 25.86 6.61 -1.21
CA LEU A 183 26.97 5.69 -1.05
C LEU A 183 28.22 6.15 -1.83
N GLU A 184 28.05 6.63 -3.04
CA GLU A 184 29.14 7.17 -3.85
C GLU A 184 29.76 8.43 -3.22
N ASN A 185 28.96 9.29 -2.61
CA ASN A 185 29.44 10.46 -1.85
C ASN A 185 30.27 10.08 -0.62
N GLU A 186 30.03 8.92 -0.03
CA GLU A 186 30.81 8.35 1.08
C GLU A 186 32.00 7.50 0.60
N GLY A 187 32.26 7.46 -0.71
CA GLY A 187 33.43 6.82 -1.32
C GLY A 187 33.26 5.34 -1.68
N PHE A 188 32.06 4.80 -1.64
CA PHE A 188 31.76 3.46 -2.16
C PHE A 188 31.63 3.49 -3.68
N SER A 189 31.83 2.34 -4.32
CA SER A 189 31.45 2.11 -5.73
C SER A 189 30.15 1.32 -5.74
N ALA A 190 29.08 1.87 -6.29
CA ALA A 190 27.76 1.24 -6.31
C ALA A 190 27.24 1.08 -7.73
N ASP A 191 26.83 -0.12 -8.07
CA ASP A 191 26.11 -0.44 -9.30
C ASP A 191 24.65 -0.75 -8.96
N VAL A 192 23.70 -0.39 -9.85
CA VAL A 192 22.28 -0.73 -9.72
C VAL A 192 21.92 -1.74 -10.79
N GLU A 193 21.25 -2.82 -10.40
CA GLU A 193 20.69 -3.82 -11.31
C GLU A 193 19.16 -3.79 -11.20
N HIS A 194 18.51 -3.50 -12.33
CA HIS A 194 17.05 -3.32 -12.39
C HIS A 194 16.31 -4.58 -12.87
N ASP A 195 16.95 -5.38 -13.70
CA ASP A 195 16.29 -6.40 -14.50
C ASP A 195 16.85 -7.82 -14.24
N ILE A 196 16.97 -8.19 -12.98
CA ILE A 196 17.29 -9.60 -12.65
C ILE A 196 16.25 -10.57 -13.25
N TYR A 197 15.11 -10.03 -13.69
CA TYR A 197 13.91 -10.79 -14.13
C TYR A 197 13.37 -10.51 -15.49
N ASP A 198 14.04 -9.79 -16.33
CA ASP A 198 13.66 -9.84 -17.72
C ASP A 198 13.58 -11.34 -18.12
N ALA A 199 12.39 -11.77 -18.55
CA ALA A 199 12.13 -13.18 -18.93
C ALA A 199 13.02 -13.69 -20.08
N SER A 200 13.74 -12.78 -20.73
CA SER A 200 14.82 -13.04 -21.69
C SER A 200 16.19 -13.09 -21.02
N SER A 201 16.34 -12.70 -19.76
CA SER A 201 17.62 -12.58 -19.09
C SER A 201 17.87 -13.77 -18.17
N ARG A 202 18.82 -14.17 -18.21
CA ARG A 202 20.01 -14.92 -17.83
C ARG A 202 20.17 -15.33 -16.38
N VAL A 203 19.48 -14.78 -15.40
CA VAL A 203 19.79 -15.02 -13.99
C VAL A 203 18.62 -15.71 -13.31
N CYS A 204 18.46 -16.99 -13.56
CA CYS A 204 17.46 -17.82 -12.88
C CYS A 204 18.08 -18.93 -12.05
N TRP A 205 19.41 -19.07 -12.05
CA TRP A 205 20.09 -20.19 -11.43
C TRP A 205 21.09 -19.72 -10.36
N GLN A 206 21.29 -20.54 -9.34
CA GLN A 206 22.20 -20.24 -8.24
C GLN A 206 23.62 -19.92 -8.72
N ASP A 207 24.10 -20.60 -9.77
CA ASP A 207 25.45 -20.39 -10.32
C ASP A 207 25.61 -18.97 -10.90
N ASP A 208 24.58 -18.43 -11.57
CA ASP A 208 24.60 -17.07 -12.11
C ASP A 208 24.59 -16.02 -10.98
N ILE A 209 23.81 -16.27 -9.92
CA ILE A 209 23.77 -15.41 -8.73
C ILE A 209 25.12 -15.43 -8.00
N ASP A 210 25.73 -16.62 -7.84
CA ASP A 210 27.03 -16.75 -7.21
C ASP A 210 28.12 -16.03 -8.03
N GLU A 211 28.06 -16.09 -9.37
CA GLU A 211 28.94 -15.36 -10.26
C GLU A 211 28.74 -13.84 -10.18
N LEU A 212 27.48 -13.39 -10.11
CA LEU A 212 27.15 -11.98 -9.91
C LEU A 212 27.62 -11.50 -8.54
N GLN A 213 27.29 -12.21 -7.47
CA GLN A 213 27.67 -11.85 -6.11
C GLN A 213 29.18 -11.84 -5.89
N ALA A 214 29.92 -12.68 -6.63
CA ALA A 214 31.39 -12.70 -6.54
C ALA A 214 32.06 -11.41 -7.03
N LYS A 215 31.35 -10.61 -7.83
CA LYS A 215 31.85 -9.30 -8.33
C LYS A 215 31.72 -8.16 -7.32
N TYR A 216 30.97 -8.39 -6.22
CA TYR A 216 30.63 -7.37 -5.23
C TYR A 216 30.98 -7.82 -3.81
N ASP A 217 31.31 -6.85 -2.98
CA ASP A 217 31.60 -7.10 -1.56
C ASP A 217 30.31 -7.18 -0.74
N LEU A 218 29.29 -6.44 -1.14
CA LEU A 218 28.00 -6.32 -0.49
C LEU A 218 26.87 -6.21 -1.52
N VAL A 219 25.74 -6.80 -1.20
CA VAL A 219 24.48 -6.66 -1.94
C VAL A 219 23.47 -5.92 -1.05
N ILE A 220 22.85 -4.88 -1.57
CA ILE A 220 21.73 -4.19 -0.97
C ILE A 220 20.49 -4.52 -1.79
N VAL A 221 19.52 -5.17 -1.18
CA VAL A 221 18.19 -5.36 -1.77
C VAL A 221 17.33 -4.19 -1.37
N ASN A 222 17.03 -3.33 -2.33
CA ASN A 222 16.20 -2.16 -2.14
C ASN A 222 14.75 -2.52 -2.48
N LEU A 223 13.99 -2.88 -1.45
CA LEU A 223 12.62 -3.36 -1.56
C LEU A 223 11.63 -2.22 -1.40
N SER A 224 10.87 -1.93 -2.44
CA SER A 224 9.74 -1.03 -2.41
C SER A 224 8.52 -1.71 -3.02
N ALA A 225 7.64 -2.21 -2.15
CA ALA A 225 6.38 -2.80 -2.53
C ALA A 225 5.28 -2.14 -1.70
N GLU A 226 4.32 -1.50 -2.38
CA GLU A 226 3.21 -0.84 -1.69
C GLU A 226 2.29 -1.84 -1.02
N ASP A 227 2.09 -3.01 -1.63
CA ASP A 227 1.19 -4.03 -1.13
C ASP A 227 1.61 -5.43 -1.58
N ALA A 228 1.68 -6.36 -0.64
CA ALA A 228 1.95 -7.77 -0.90
C ALA A 228 0.92 -8.47 -1.83
N PHE A 229 -0.26 -7.84 -2.02
CA PHE A 229 -1.35 -8.42 -2.83
C PHE A 229 -1.39 -7.92 -4.28
N TRP A 230 -0.78 -6.80 -4.60
CA TRP A 230 -0.97 -6.11 -5.88
C TRP A 230 0.26 -6.05 -6.76
N THR A 231 1.43 -6.12 -6.16
CA THR A 231 2.69 -6.20 -6.90
C THR A 231 3.12 -7.65 -7.01
N GLU A 232 3.73 -8.02 -8.13
CA GLU A 232 4.44 -9.29 -8.25
C GLU A 232 5.89 -9.14 -7.75
N PRO A 233 6.15 -8.79 -6.46
CA PRO A 233 7.50 -8.79 -5.93
C PRO A 233 8.02 -10.22 -5.79
N TYR A 234 7.16 -11.21 -6.04
CA TYR A 234 7.41 -12.65 -5.88
C TYR A 234 8.75 -13.07 -6.44
N MET A 235 9.01 -12.66 -7.66
CA MET A 235 10.22 -13.08 -8.33
C MET A 235 11.45 -12.37 -7.79
N LEU A 236 11.32 -11.05 -7.45
CA LEU A 236 12.42 -10.25 -6.92
C LEU A 236 12.77 -10.65 -5.48
N VAL A 237 11.75 -10.90 -4.66
CA VAL A 237 11.94 -11.47 -3.33
C VAL A 237 12.59 -12.82 -3.43
N TRP A 238 12.12 -13.70 -4.33
CA TRP A 238 12.69 -15.02 -4.53
C TRP A 238 14.17 -14.96 -4.92
N ALA A 239 14.56 -14.13 -5.91
CA ALA A 239 15.96 -14.01 -6.27
C ALA A 239 16.82 -13.40 -5.18
N SER A 240 16.25 -12.49 -4.40
CA SER A 240 17.00 -11.93 -3.27
C SER A 240 17.40 -13.01 -2.26
N HIS A 241 16.62 -14.09 -2.14
CA HIS A 241 16.96 -15.24 -1.28
C HIS A 241 18.15 -16.06 -1.78
N LEU A 242 18.47 -15.98 -3.06
CA LEU A 242 19.61 -16.69 -3.62
C LEU A 242 20.95 -16.04 -3.23
N PHE A 243 20.95 -14.77 -2.81
CA PHE A 243 22.16 -14.10 -2.33
C PHE A 243 22.48 -14.49 -0.89
N LYS A 244 23.77 -14.61 -0.58
CA LYS A 244 24.27 -15.00 0.75
C LYS A 244 23.91 -13.94 1.80
N LYS A 245 23.29 -14.34 2.90
CA LYS A 245 22.80 -13.49 3.98
C LYS A 245 23.90 -12.67 4.66
N GLU A 246 25.13 -13.21 4.73
CA GLU A 246 26.29 -12.56 5.34
C GLU A 246 26.84 -11.39 4.51
N LYS A 247 26.36 -11.24 3.27
CA LYS A 247 26.76 -10.18 2.34
C LYS A 247 25.54 -9.41 1.83
N LYS A 248 24.46 -9.39 2.58
CA LYS A 248 23.21 -8.81 2.12
C LYS A 248 22.60 -7.91 3.21
N ILE A 249 22.12 -6.76 2.79
CA ILE A 249 21.28 -5.84 3.57
C ILE A 249 19.98 -5.64 2.82
N ILE A 250 18.85 -5.72 3.52
CA ILE A 250 17.54 -5.35 3.00
C ILE A 250 17.23 -3.91 3.41
N ILE A 251 16.88 -3.05 2.46
CA ILE A 251 16.26 -1.75 2.69
C ILE A 251 14.79 -1.88 2.33
N ASN A 252 13.91 -1.84 3.32
CA ASN A 252 12.48 -2.02 3.14
C ASN A 252 11.74 -0.68 3.21
N TRP A 253 11.17 -0.24 2.09
CA TRP A 253 10.33 0.98 1.99
C TRP A 253 8.84 0.69 2.17
N GLY A 254 8.46 -0.57 2.16
CA GLY A 254 7.09 -1.02 2.36
C GLY A 254 6.72 -1.18 3.84
N SER A 255 5.65 -1.92 4.08
CA SER A 255 5.25 -2.30 5.43
C SER A 255 6.31 -3.17 6.12
N ASP A 256 6.47 -3.03 7.43
CA ASP A 256 7.33 -3.89 8.26
C ASP A 256 6.87 -5.36 8.26
N TYR A 257 5.57 -5.63 8.05
CA TYR A 257 5.04 -6.98 7.84
C TYR A 257 5.68 -7.69 6.64
N LEU A 258 6.06 -6.95 5.58
CA LEU A 258 6.76 -7.54 4.44
C LEU A 258 8.13 -8.09 4.84
N ALA A 259 8.83 -7.41 5.75
CA ALA A 259 10.12 -7.89 6.25
C ALA A 259 9.98 -9.20 7.02
N ASP A 260 8.94 -9.34 7.83
CA ASP A 260 8.70 -10.57 8.61
C ASP A 260 8.18 -11.73 7.75
N ASP A 261 7.30 -11.45 6.79
CA ASP A 261 6.68 -12.49 5.95
C ASP A 261 7.62 -12.99 4.84
N TYR A 262 8.34 -12.07 4.19
CA TYR A 262 9.21 -12.43 3.05
C TYR A 262 10.66 -12.66 3.44
N PHE A 263 11.14 -12.04 4.51
CA PHE A 263 12.54 -12.09 4.94
C PHE A 263 12.73 -12.52 6.40
N PRO A 264 12.03 -13.57 6.88
CA PRO A 264 12.10 -13.97 8.29
C PRO A 264 13.50 -14.37 8.75
N GLU A 265 14.31 -14.89 7.83
CA GLU A 265 15.66 -15.37 8.12
C GLU A 265 16.77 -14.36 7.79
N GLU A 266 16.42 -13.18 7.26
CA GLU A 266 17.44 -12.16 6.96
C GLU A 266 17.98 -11.54 8.24
N LYS A 267 19.28 -11.23 8.19
CA LYS A 267 20.03 -10.83 9.39
C LYS A 267 20.19 -9.33 9.54
N THR A 268 20.13 -8.59 8.44
CA THR A 268 20.28 -7.14 8.44
C THR A 268 19.21 -6.50 7.59
N ILE A 269 18.32 -5.74 8.25
CA ILE A 269 17.16 -5.08 7.64
C ILE A 269 17.09 -3.65 8.17
N ILE A 270 17.02 -2.68 7.26
CA ILE A 270 16.66 -1.29 7.56
C ILE A 270 15.22 -1.08 7.11
N GLN A 271 14.36 -0.68 8.03
CA GLN A 271 13.00 -0.21 7.75
C GLN A 271 13.03 1.27 7.49
N CYS A 272 12.40 1.71 6.40
CA CYS A 272 12.42 3.09 5.95
C CYS A 272 11.11 3.80 6.19
N GLY A 273 11.17 5.09 6.49
CA GLY A 273 10.03 5.97 6.54
C GLY A 273 9.63 6.45 5.15
N ASN A 274 8.33 6.43 4.86
CA ASN A 274 7.75 6.98 3.63
C ASN A 274 7.40 8.47 3.78
N PRO A 275 7.34 9.24 2.70
CA PRO A 275 7.56 8.83 1.30
C PRO A 275 9.04 8.70 0.94
N ILE A 276 9.32 8.00 -0.16
CA ILE A 276 10.65 7.96 -0.78
C ILE A 276 10.98 9.36 -1.30
N CYS A 277 12.03 9.97 -0.77
CA CYS A 277 12.49 11.30 -1.14
C CYS A 277 13.96 11.48 -0.74
N GLU A 278 14.55 12.61 -1.12
CA GLU A 278 15.92 12.97 -0.77
C GLU A 278 16.20 12.81 0.74
N TYR A 279 15.30 13.31 1.59
CA TYR A 279 15.47 13.26 3.03
C TYR A 279 15.38 11.84 3.62
N SER A 280 14.46 11.02 3.14
CA SER A 280 14.38 9.62 3.60
C SER A 280 15.61 8.82 3.15
N ALA A 281 16.13 9.07 1.94
CA ALA A 281 17.38 8.49 1.47
C ALA A 281 18.58 8.94 2.32
N ASP A 282 18.61 10.20 2.76
CA ASP A 282 19.63 10.68 3.71
C ASP A 282 19.57 9.93 5.04
N CYS A 283 18.36 9.70 5.58
CA CYS A 283 18.19 8.94 6.82
C CYS A 283 18.67 7.48 6.67
N VAL A 284 18.36 6.83 5.55
CA VAL A 284 18.84 5.46 5.25
C VAL A 284 20.36 5.44 5.13
N ALA A 285 20.94 6.40 4.41
CA ALA A 285 22.39 6.50 4.25
C ALA A 285 23.10 6.73 5.60
N GLU A 286 22.50 7.53 6.50
CA GLU A 286 23.03 7.69 7.86
C GLU A 286 23.08 6.36 8.61
N LEU A 287 22.03 5.54 8.55
CA LEU A 287 22.03 4.21 9.18
C LEU A 287 23.04 3.25 8.53
N LEU A 288 23.26 3.38 7.22
CA LEU A 288 24.22 2.53 6.52
C LEU A 288 25.67 2.84 6.92
N VAL A 289 26.05 4.12 7.04
CA VAL A 289 27.47 4.51 7.08
C VAL A 289 27.95 5.18 8.39
N LYS A 290 27.03 5.61 9.25
CA LYS A 290 27.39 6.29 10.51
C LYS A 290 27.12 5.40 11.72
N GLN A 291 28.05 5.39 12.68
CA GLN A 291 27.75 4.88 14.02
C GLN A 291 26.71 5.79 14.69
N ILE A 292 25.57 5.24 15.04
CA ILE A 292 24.53 5.90 15.84
C ILE A 292 24.90 5.79 17.32
#